data_e0f21f60c6976e151fc40ed4917e3400
#
_entry.id   e0f21f60c6976e151fc40ed4917e3400
#
_cell.length_a   1.000
_cell.length_b   1.000
_cell.length_c   1.000
_cell.angle_alpha   90.00
_cell.angle_beta   90.00
_cell.angle_gamma   90.00
#
_symmetry.space_group_name_H-M   'P 1'
#
loop_
_entity.id
_entity.type
_entity.pdbx_description
1 polymer ?
#
loop_
_entity_poly.entity_id
_entity_poly.type
_entity_poly.pdbx_seq_one_letter_code
_entity_poly.pdbx_strand_id
1 'polypeptide(L)'
;MGKTRMALTPLQNHWWNVPLYVTARGLNTSPIPFERKTFEVEFDFIAHRLAIRASEGAEHGIPLVPRSVADFYNEYMTCLRSLGIEVNINPEPAEFADTTPFDQDHHHASYDKNHVEGFHRILVNTDQVFKRFRSHFLGKSSPVHFFWGSFDLAVTFFSGRPASLPDNVDSITREAYSHEVISFGFWPGDLNFPQAAFYSYTKPAPAGLEKQTVRPDAAYWDTKMGEFLLQYDDVRAGNTPGQAIMDFCQSTYEAGATLAHWDRNALERRR
;
A
#
# COMPACT_ATOMS: atom_id res chain seq x y z
N MET A 1 1.98 2.84 13.91
CA MET A 1 1.91 1.38 13.67
C MET A 1 2.85 0.89 12.57
N GLY A 2 2.88 1.44 11.36
CA GLY A 2 3.80 0.99 10.31
C GLY A 2 5.28 1.08 10.70
N LYS A 3 5.70 2.19 11.29
CA LYS A 3 7.08 2.35 11.80
C LYS A 3 7.41 1.39 12.95
N THR A 4 6.44 1.04 13.78
CA THR A 4 6.61 -0.01 14.82
C THR A 4 6.90 -1.36 14.18
N ARG A 5 6.12 -1.71 13.13
CA ARG A 5 6.35 -2.92 12.35
C ARG A 5 7.74 -2.92 11.71
N MET A 6 8.11 -1.81 11.08
CA MET A 6 9.44 -1.66 10.47
C MET A 6 10.58 -1.83 11.47
N ALA A 7 10.44 -1.31 12.70
CA ALA A 7 11.47 -1.39 13.74
C ALA A 7 11.64 -2.78 14.34
N LEU A 8 10.56 -3.58 14.41
CA LEU A 8 10.53 -4.86 15.13
C LEU A 8 10.50 -6.10 14.22
N THR A 9 10.36 -5.93 12.91
CA THR A 9 10.37 -7.05 11.97
C THR A 9 11.65 -7.09 11.15
N PRO A 10 12.19 -8.28 10.85
CA PRO A 10 13.34 -8.39 9.98
C PRO A 10 13.00 -7.88 8.57
N LEU A 11 13.97 -7.28 7.89
CA LEU A 11 13.84 -6.85 6.53
C LEU A 11 13.45 -8.04 5.63
N GLN A 12 12.40 -7.86 4.85
CA GLN A 12 11.99 -8.77 3.80
C GLN A 12 12.13 -8.10 2.44
N ASN A 13 12.42 -8.88 1.40
CA ASN A 13 12.57 -8.38 0.04
C ASN A 13 11.48 -7.37 -0.31
N HIS A 14 11.87 -6.30 -0.96
CA HIS A 14 10.96 -5.25 -1.45
C HIS A 14 10.17 -4.53 -0.34
N TRP A 15 10.71 -4.48 0.87
CA TRP A 15 10.09 -3.88 2.05
C TRP A 15 8.77 -4.56 2.48
N TRP A 16 8.59 -5.86 2.18
CA TRP A 16 7.36 -6.57 2.54
C TRP A 16 7.16 -6.77 4.05
N ASN A 17 8.11 -6.37 4.84
CA ASN A 17 8.00 -6.34 6.30
C ASN A 17 7.30 -5.10 6.85
N VAL A 18 7.02 -4.05 6.03
CA VAL A 18 6.45 -2.79 6.54
C VAL A 18 4.97 -2.54 6.24
N PRO A 19 4.34 -3.09 5.16
CA PRO A 19 2.98 -2.75 4.78
C PRO A 19 1.94 -3.14 5.83
N LEU A 20 0.77 -2.53 5.71
CA LEU A 20 -0.43 -2.95 6.41
C LEU A 20 -1.32 -3.79 5.47
N TYR A 21 -2.32 -4.45 6.06
CA TYR A 21 -3.25 -5.30 5.33
C TYR A 21 -4.68 -4.85 5.55
N VAL A 22 -5.46 -4.87 4.48
CA VAL A 22 -6.91 -4.61 4.55
C VAL A 22 -7.59 -5.80 5.23
N THR A 23 -8.39 -5.49 6.23
CA THR A 23 -9.22 -6.46 6.98
C THR A 23 -10.70 -6.14 6.80
N ALA A 24 -11.58 -7.00 7.28
CA ALA A 24 -13.02 -6.73 7.34
C ALA A 24 -13.37 -5.51 8.22
N ARG A 25 -12.43 -5.03 9.05
CA ARG A 25 -12.68 -3.93 9.99
C ARG A 25 -11.82 -2.69 9.74
N GLY A 26 -10.75 -2.80 8.95
CA GLY A 26 -9.86 -1.67 8.72
C GLY A 26 -8.49 -2.06 8.17
N LEU A 27 -7.43 -1.60 8.82
CA LEU A 27 -6.03 -1.86 8.45
C LEU A 27 -5.27 -2.45 9.62
N ASN A 28 -4.58 -3.59 9.40
CA ASN A 28 -3.88 -4.36 10.41
C ASN A 28 -2.40 -4.55 10.05
N THR A 29 -1.53 -4.62 11.06
CA THR A 29 -0.08 -4.88 10.89
C THR A 29 0.22 -6.35 10.59
N SER A 30 -0.70 -7.28 10.80
CA SER A 30 -0.37 -8.69 11.11
C SER A 30 0.52 -8.83 12.37
N PRO A 31 0.79 -10.06 12.86
CA PRO A 31 1.61 -10.26 14.05
C PRO A 31 3.01 -9.66 13.92
N ILE A 32 3.40 -8.88 14.92
CA ILE A 32 4.73 -8.29 15.09
C ILE A 32 5.42 -9.05 16.21
N PRO A 33 6.62 -9.63 16.00
CA PRO A 33 7.34 -10.32 17.06
C PRO A 33 7.93 -9.33 18.06
N PHE A 34 7.86 -9.66 19.34
CA PHE A 34 8.57 -8.95 20.39
C PHE A 34 8.98 -9.92 21.50
N GLU A 35 10.26 -10.20 21.65
CA GLU A 35 10.82 -11.19 22.58
C GLU A 35 10.14 -12.57 22.43
N ARG A 36 9.37 -13.01 23.43
CA ARG A 36 8.67 -14.31 23.44
C ARG A 36 7.19 -14.23 23.09
N LYS A 37 6.69 -13.03 22.75
CA LYS A 37 5.30 -12.78 22.39
C LYS A 37 5.19 -12.17 21.00
N THR A 38 3.99 -12.12 20.51
CA THR A 38 3.63 -11.34 19.33
C THR A 38 2.51 -10.38 19.69
N PHE A 39 2.41 -9.29 18.97
CA PHE A 39 1.28 -8.39 19.07
C PHE A 39 0.89 -7.91 17.68
N GLU A 40 -0.32 -7.43 17.55
CA GLU A 40 -0.80 -6.78 16.34
C GLU A 40 -1.47 -5.44 16.67
N VAL A 41 -1.46 -4.57 15.70
CA VAL A 41 -2.10 -3.26 15.81
C VAL A 41 -3.07 -3.11 14.64
N GLU A 42 -4.32 -2.75 14.93
CA GLU A 42 -5.38 -2.58 13.96
C GLU A 42 -6.06 -1.23 14.10
N PHE A 43 -6.14 -0.48 13.01
CA PHE A 43 -7.12 0.57 12.87
C PHE A 43 -8.49 -0.08 12.60
N ASP A 44 -9.31 -0.20 13.63
CA ASP A 44 -10.69 -0.67 13.51
C ASP A 44 -11.60 0.51 13.14
N PHE A 45 -11.88 0.64 11.86
CA PHE A 45 -12.70 1.73 11.32
C PHE A 45 -14.21 1.53 11.55
N ILE A 46 -14.63 0.34 11.99
CA ILE A 46 -16.02 0.06 12.35
C ILE A 46 -16.29 0.49 13.81
N ALA A 47 -15.35 0.20 14.70
CA ALA A 47 -15.44 0.62 16.11
C ALA A 47 -14.79 1.99 16.36
N HIS A 48 -14.17 2.60 15.34
CA HIS A 48 -13.42 3.85 15.44
C HIS A 48 -12.41 3.87 16.58
N ARG A 49 -11.56 2.84 16.60
CA ARG A 49 -10.48 2.72 17.57
C ARG A 49 -9.22 2.12 16.95
N LEU A 50 -8.06 2.47 17.46
CA LEU A 50 -6.85 1.70 17.26
C LEU A 50 -6.84 0.61 18.33
N ALA A 51 -6.80 -0.66 17.93
CA ALA A 51 -6.70 -1.81 18.84
C ALA A 51 -5.27 -2.35 18.81
N ILE A 52 -4.69 -2.60 19.99
CA ILE A 52 -3.39 -3.27 20.16
C ILE A 52 -3.68 -4.56 20.93
N ARG A 53 -3.37 -5.71 20.34
CA ARG A 53 -3.63 -7.03 20.90
C ARG A 53 -2.34 -7.83 21.03
N ALA A 54 -2.06 -8.34 22.22
CA ALA A 54 -0.92 -9.21 22.46
C ALA A 54 -1.34 -10.69 22.53
N SER A 55 -0.45 -11.60 22.11
CA SER A 55 -0.68 -13.04 22.11
C SER A 55 -0.98 -13.62 23.50
N GLU A 56 -0.65 -12.89 24.56
CA GLU A 56 -0.94 -13.26 25.97
C GLU A 56 -2.36 -12.87 26.42
N GLY A 57 -3.18 -12.33 25.51
CA GLY A 57 -4.57 -11.96 25.74
C GLY A 57 -4.78 -10.51 26.21
N ALA A 58 -3.72 -9.73 26.39
CA ALA A 58 -3.85 -8.31 26.72
C ALA A 58 -4.32 -7.53 25.48
N GLU A 59 -5.25 -6.57 25.69
CA GLU A 59 -5.75 -5.67 24.65
C GLU A 59 -5.82 -4.25 25.19
N HIS A 60 -5.41 -3.29 24.35
CA HIS A 60 -5.62 -1.86 24.56
C HIS A 60 -6.32 -1.24 23.36
N GLY A 61 -7.20 -0.27 23.63
CA GLY A 61 -7.92 0.46 22.58
C GLY A 61 -7.74 1.96 22.75
N ILE A 62 -7.38 2.64 21.66
CA ILE A 62 -7.25 4.11 21.59
C ILE A 62 -8.38 4.63 20.68
N PRO A 63 -9.28 5.49 21.20
CA PRO A 63 -10.35 6.03 20.36
C PRO A 63 -9.81 6.86 19.19
N LEU A 64 -10.37 6.66 18.01
CA LEU A 64 -10.13 7.50 16.83
C LEU A 64 -11.14 8.65 16.86
N VAL A 65 -10.66 9.80 17.33
CA VAL A 65 -11.41 11.06 17.44
C VAL A 65 -10.52 12.22 16.99
N PRO A 66 -11.09 13.38 16.62
CA PRO A 66 -10.29 14.57 16.33
C PRO A 66 -9.37 14.90 17.51
N ARG A 67 -8.07 14.88 17.28
CA ARG A 67 -7.00 15.23 18.22
C ARG A 67 -5.66 15.30 17.50
N SER A 68 -4.67 15.96 18.08
CA SER A 68 -3.37 16.12 17.44
C SER A 68 -2.65 14.77 17.20
N VAL A 69 -1.81 14.76 16.18
CA VAL A 69 -0.89 13.61 15.94
C VAL A 69 -0.01 13.39 17.15
N ALA A 70 0.47 14.46 17.80
CA ALA A 70 1.31 14.38 19.01
C ALA A 70 0.60 13.66 20.16
N ASP A 71 -0.66 14.01 20.44
CA ASP A 71 -1.43 13.34 21.50
C ASP A 71 -1.68 11.87 21.18
N PHE A 72 -2.04 11.57 19.92
CA PHE A 72 -2.25 10.19 19.48
C PHE A 72 -0.97 9.37 19.55
N TYR A 73 0.15 9.93 19.11
CA TYR A 73 1.46 9.27 19.16
C TYR A 73 1.87 8.96 20.60
N ASN A 74 1.76 9.94 21.50
CA ASN A 74 2.12 9.77 22.90
C ASN A 74 1.27 8.69 23.62
N GLU A 75 -0.03 8.67 23.35
CA GLU A 75 -0.91 7.62 23.89
C GLU A 75 -0.57 6.25 23.31
N TYR A 76 -0.32 6.16 21.98
CA TYR A 76 0.09 4.93 21.35
C TYR A 76 1.38 4.36 21.95
N MET A 77 2.42 5.18 22.11
CA MET A 77 3.67 4.75 22.73
C MET A 77 3.51 4.37 24.20
N THR A 78 2.58 5.02 24.91
CA THR A 78 2.26 4.67 26.30
C THR A 78 1.54 3.33 26.38
N CYS A 79 0.58 3.05 25.49
CA CYS A 79 -0.09 1.76 25.41
C CYS A 79 0.90 0.62 25.09
N LEU A 80 1.85 0.82 24.17
CA LEU A 80 2.88 -0.18 23.90
C LEU A 80 3.73 -0.48 25.14
N ARG A 81 4.21 0.56 25.85
CA ARG A 81 4.98 0.39 27.09
C ARG A 81 4.18 -0.34 28.19
N SER A 82 2.88 -0.06 28.31
CA SER A 82 2.03 -0.75 29.31
C SER A 82 1.85 -2.25 29.02
N LEU A 83 2.01 -2.65 27.76
CA LEU A 83 2.05 -4.06 27.33
C LEU A 83 3.47 -4.67 27.45
N GLY A 84 4.43 -3.93 28.00
CA GLY A 84 5.82 -4.34 28.07
C GLY A 84 6.48 -4.42 26.68
N ILE A 85 6.03 -3.59 25.73
CA ILE A 85 6.61 -3.49 24.38
C ILE A 85 7.40 -2.18 24.32
N GLU A 86 8.71 -2.30 24.40
CA GLU A 86 9.61 -1.18 24.28
C GLU A 86 10.12 -1.11 22.83
N VAL A 87 9.79 -0.04 22.13
CA VAL A 87 10.24 0.20 20.75
C VAL A 87 10.63 1.66 20.57
N ASN A 88 11.72 1.86 19.88
CA ASN A 88 12.12 3.19 19.41
C ASN A 88 11.86 3.28 17.91
N ILE A 89 11.07 4.27 17.51
CA ILE A 89 10.76 4.56 16.11
C ILE A 89 11.21 5.97 15.76
N ASN A 90 11.70 6.18 14.54
CA ASN A 90 11.90 7.54 14.04
C ASN A 90 10.56 8.27 13.94
N PRO A 91 10.32 9.37 14.67
CA PRO A 91 9.05 10.07 14.68
C PRO A 91 8.80 10.91 13.41
N GLU A 92 9.81 11.16 12.56
CA GLU A 92 9.60 11.92 11.33
C GLU A 92 8.71 11.15 10.35
N PRO A 93 7.70 11.80 9.71
CA PRO A 93 6.92 11.19 8.64
C PRO A 93 7.81 10.66 7.51
N ALA A 94 7.37 9.58 6.85
CA ALA A 94 8.02 9.05 5.67
C ALA A 94 7.19 9.40 4.44
N GLU A 95 7.85 9.78 3.35
CA GLU A 95 7.20 10.08 2.05
C GLU A 95 6.12 11.16 2.13
N PHE A 96 6.25 12.10 3.06
CA PHE A 96 5.33 13.20 3.27
C PHE A 96 6.08 14.53 3.27
N ALA A 97 5.49 15.58 2.67
CA ALA A 97 6.15 16.87 2.51
C ALA A 97 6.39 17.60 3.85
N ASP A 98 5.44 17.47 4.78
CA ASP A 98 5.62 17.99 6.14
C ASP A 98 6.38 16.95 6.98
N THR A 99 7.59 17.32 7.39
CA THR A 99 8.48 16.45 8.17
C THR A 99 8.40 16.69 9.68
N THR A 100 7.39 17.46 10.16
CA THR A 100 7.19 17.69 11.59
C THR A 100 7.13 16.35 12.34
N PRO A 101 7.99 16.14 13.35
CA PRO A 101 7.99 14.89 14.12
C PRO A 101 6.64 14.63 14.79
N PHE A 102 6.20 13.39 14.84
CA PHE A 102 4.89 13.00 15.37
C PHE A 102 4.62 13.52 16.78
N ASP A 103 5.62 13.54 17.66
CA ASP A 103 5.52 14.03 19.03
C ASP A 103 5.44 15.55 19.12
N GLN A 104 5.67 16.27 18.03
CA GLN A 104 5.61 17.73 17.92
C GLN A 104 4.48 18.22 17.02
N ASP A 105 3.78 17.33 16.34
CA ASP A 105 2.71 17.68 15.42
C ASP A 105 1.38 17.91 16.18
N HIS A 106 1.19 19.14 16.59
CA HIS A 106 -0.06 19.63 17.18
C HIS A 106 -1.01 20.26 16.15
N HIS A 107 -0.61 20.32 14.87
CA HIS A 107 -1.35 20.96 13.80
C HIS A 107 -2.35 20.00 13.14
N HIS A 108 -1.90 18.80 12.77
CA HIS A 108 -2.76 17.80 12.15
C HIS A 108 -3.63 17.11 13.21
N ALA A 109 -4.94 17.39 13.18
CA ALA A 109 -5.87 16.94 14.24
C ALA A 109 -7.21 16.42 13.71
N SER A 110 -7.37 16.28 12.40
CA SER A 110 -8.64 15.91 11.79
C SER A 110 -8.94 14.41 11.90
N TYR A 111 -10.18 14.07 12.18
CA TYR A 111 -10.73 12.74 12.03
C TYR A 111 -12.22 12.83 11.68
N ASP A 112 -12.61 12.28 10.54
CA ASP A 112 -14.00 12.19 10.10
C ASP A 112 -14.38 10.74 9.84
N LYS A 113 -15.37 10.24 10.62
CA LYS A 113 -15.81 8.85 10.56
C LYS A 113 -16.34 8.46 9.18
N ASN A 114 -17.13 9.33 8.56
CA ASN A 114 -17.75 9.04 7.28
C ASN A 114 -16.71 8.92 6.16
N HIS A 115 -15.70 9.81 6.19
CA HIS A 115 -14.59 9.73 5.23
C HIS A 115 -13.76 8.46 5.42
N VAL A 116 -13.46 8.10 6.67
CA VAL A 116 -12.70 6.89 7.00
C VAL A 116 -13.46 5.61 6.60
N GLU A 117 -14.75 5.54 6.90
CA GLU A 117 -15.60 4.41 6.47
C GLU A 117 -15.73 4.35 4.94
N GLY A 118 -15.86 5.51 4.28
CA GLY A 118 -15.86 5.62 2.83
C GLY A 118 -14.58 5.05 2.22
N PHE A 119 -13.43 5.50 2.74
CA PHE A 119 -12.12 5.02 2.30
C PHE A 119 -11.94 3.51 2.56
N HIS A 120 -12.35 3.01 3.73
CA HIS A 120 -12.29 1.59 4.03
C HIS A 120 -13.11 0.75 3.03
N ARG A 121 -14.32 1.19 2.65
CA ARG A 121 -15.13 0.49 1.62
C ARG A 121 -14.40 0.45 0.27
N ILE A 122 -13.72 1.53 -0.12
CA ILE A 122 -12.91 1.56 -1.34
C ILE A 122 -11.78 0.54 -1.25
N LEU A 123 -11.03 0.54 -0.13
CA LEU A 123 -9.93 -0.39 0.08
C LEU A 123 -10.40 -1.86 0.04
N VAL A 124 -11.50 -2.20 0.71
CA VAL A 124 -12.06 -3.57 0.70
C VAL A 124 -12.45 -4.01 -0.70
N ASN A 125 -13.14 -3.17 -1.45
CA ASN A 125 -13.56 -3.50 -2.83
C ASN A 125 -12.35 -3.65 -3.76
N THR A 126 -11.38 -2.76 -3.65
CA THR A 126 -10.14 -2.81 -4.45
C THR A 126 -9.31 -4.04 -4.11
N ASP A 127 -9.14 -4.35 -2.82
CA ASP A 127 -8.42 -5.53 -2.34
C ASP A 127 -8.99 -6.82 -2.92
N GLN A 128 -10.33 -6.95 -2.99
CA GLN A 128 -10.98 -8.11 -3.60
C GLN A 128 -10.65 -8.24 -5.09
N VAL A 129 -10.69 -7.14 -5.84
CA VAL A 129 -10.34 -7.13 -7.26
C VAL A 129 -8.87 -7.48 -7.46
N PHE A 130 -7.96 -6.87 -6.68
CA PHE A 130 -6.53 -7.15 -6.77
C PHE A 130 -6.18 -8.59 -6.39
N LYS A 131 -6.83 -9.17 -5.38
CA LYS A 131 -6.68 -10.59 -5.03
C LYS A 131 -7.14 -11.52 -6.16
N ARG A 132 -8.27 -11.19 -6.81
CA ARG A 132 -8.75 -11.92 -7.97
C ARG A 132 -7.79 -11.79 -9.16
N PHE A 133 -7.30 -10.58 -9.45
CA PHE A 133 -6.31 -10.34 -10.50
C PHE A 133 -5.03 -11.11 -10.23
N ARG A 134 -4.50 -11.02 -9.00
CA ARG A 134 -3.30 -11.72 -8.56
C ARG A 134 -3.41 -13.24 -8.72
N SER A 135 -4.58 -13.83 -8.56
CA SER A 135 -4.77 -15.28 -8.65
C SER A 135 -4.49 -15.85 -10.05
N HIS A 136 -4.44 -15.02 -11.08
CA HIS A 136 -4.10 -15.43 -12.45
C HIS A 136 -2.60 -15.50 -12.70
N PHE A 137 -1.78 -14.98 -11.81
CA PHE A 137 -0.33 -14.95 -11.93
C PHE A 137 0.31 -16.08 -11.12
N LEU A 138 1.25 -16.84 -11.74
CA LEU A 138 1.96 -17.98 -11.13
C LEU A 138 3.33 -17.61 -10.61
N GLY A 139 3.91 -16.53 -11.15
CA GLY A 139 5.22 -16.04 -10.75
C GLY A 139 5.25 -15.46 -9.34
N LYS A 140 6.40 -14.96 -8.93
CA LYS A 140 6.53 -14.21 -7.68
C LYS A 140 5.61 -12.98 -7.74
N SER A 141 4.72 -12.84 -6.76
CA SER A 141 3.86 -11.67 -6.62
C SER A 141 3.73 -11.27 -5.16
N SER A 142 3.58 -9.99 -4.88
CA SER A 142 3.30 -9.54 -3.53
C SER A 142 1.91 -10.00 -3.08
N PRO A 143 1.64 -10.13 -1.78
CA PRO A 143 0.31 -9.90 -1.25
C PRO A 143 -0.24 -8.54 -1.71
N VAL A 144 -1.54 -8.29 -1.50
CA VAL A 144 -2.07 -6.94 -1.62
C VAL A 144 -1.65 -6.19 -0.38
N HIS A 145 -0.85 -5.15 -0.54
CA HIS A 145 -0.22 -4.38 0.51
C HIS A 145 -0.80 -2.97 0.58
N PHE A 146 -1.01 -2.45 1.78
CA PHE A 146 -1.22 -1.04 2.00
C PHE A 146 0.10 -0.41 2.48
N PHE A 147 0.75 0.36 1.61
CA PHE A 147 1.97 1.09 1.94
C PHE A 147 1.61 2.42 2.59
N TRP A 148 1.84 2.51 3.89
CA TRP A 148 1.44 3.66 4.71
C TRP A 148 2.25 4.94 4.46
N GLY A 149 3.42 4.84 3.83
CA GLY A 149 4.24 6.01 3.44
C GLY A 149 3.60 6.73 2.26
N SER A 150 3.46 6.07 1.12
CA SER A 150 2.79 6.57 -0.08
C SER A 150 1.26 6.57 0.01
N PHE A 151 0.71 5.92 1.03
CA PHE A 151 -0.72 5.83 1.34
C PHE A 151 -1.56 5.16 0.25
N ASP A 152 -1.00 4.13 -0.38
CA ASP A 152 -1.58 3.40 -1.49
C ASP A 152 -1.81 1.92 -1.19
N LEU A 153 -2.79 1.32 -1.89
CA LEU A 153 -3.02 -0.12 -1.90
C LEU A 153 -2.42 -0.69 -3.18
N ALA A 154 -1.48 -1.62 -3.07
CA ALA A 154 -0.71 -2.13 -4.21
C ALA A 154 -0.61 -3.65 -4.28
N VAL A 155 -0.49 -4.17 -5.50
CA VAL A 155 -0.07 -5.53 -5.81
C VAL A 155 0.99 -5.50 -6.89
N THR A 156 2.09 -6.25 -6.72
CA THR A 156 3.24 -6.20 -7.61
C THR A 156 3.57 -7.59 -8.13
N PHE A 157 3.78 -7.71 -9.44
CA PHE A 157 4.22 -8.92 -10.14
C PHE A 157 5.69 -8.80 -10.53
N PHE A 158 6.39 -9.91 -10.56
CA PHE A 158 7.81 -9.99 -10.84
C PHE A 158 8.08 -10.94 -12.00
N SER A 159 8.99 -10.54 -12.90
CA SER A 159 9.46 -11.44 -13.97
C SER A 159 10.36 -12.57 -13.44
N GLY A 160 10.94 -12.38 -12.25
CA GLY A 160 12.00 -13.24 -11.71
C GLY A 160 13.41 -12.80 -12.10
N ARG A 161 13.58 -11.82 -12.99
CA ARG A 161 14.89 -11.30 -13.42
C ARG A 161 15.32 -10.14 -12.53
N PRO A 162 16.63 -10.05 -12.13
CA PRO A 162 17.15 -8.87 -11.48
C PRO A 162 17.01 -7.63 -12.38
N ALA A 163 16.73 -6.49 -11.79
CA ALA A 163 16.71 -5.20 -12.49
C ALA A 163 18.05 -4.48 -12.34
N SER A 164 18.52 -3.86 -13.42
CA SER A 164 19.66 -2.95 -13.35
C SER A 164 19.20 -1.59 -12.83
N LEU A 165 19.72 -1.18 -11.69
CA LEU A 165 19.46 0.12 -11.09
C LEU A 165 20.71 1.00 -11.17
N PRO A 166 20.57 2.32 -11.32
CA PRO A 166 21.69 3.26 -11.18
C PRO A 166 22.34 3.15 -9.79
N ASP A 167 23.66 3.42 -9.72
CA ASP A 167 24.41 3.30 -8.47
C ASP A 167 23.99 4.32 -7.40
N ASN A 168 23.42 5.44 -7.81
CA ASN A 168 23.03 6.57 -6.96
C ASN A 168 21.58 6.55 -6.46
N VAL A 169 20.85 5.44 -6.63
CA VAL A 169 19.49 5.33 -6.06
C VAL A 169 19.57 5.15 -4.54
N ASP A 170 18.56 5.70 -3.84
CA ASP A 170 18.42 5.53 -2.40
C ASP A 170 18.17 4.07 -1.99
N SER A 171 18.29 3.77 -0.70
CA SER A 171 18.17 2.40 -0.19
C SER A 171 16.76 1.83 -0.31
N ILE A 172 15.72 2.68 -0.26
CA ILE A 172 14.32 2.26 -0.40
C ILE A 172 14.08 1.81 -1.83
N THR A 173 14.43 2.64 -2.80
CA THR A 173 14.34 2.33 -4.23
C THR A 173 15.16 1.09 -4.60
N ARG A 174 16.39 0.96 -4.07
CA ARG A 174 17.27 -0.19 -4.34
C ARG A 174 16.64 -1.51 -3.90
N GLU A 175 16.05 -1.56 -2.73
CA GLU A 175 15.38 -2.76 -2.22
C GLU A 175 14.07 -3.01 -2.98
N ALA A 176 13.24 -1.98 -3.16
CA ALA A 176 11.93 -2.11 -3.80
C ALA A 176 12.01 -2.62 -5.24
N TYR A 177 13.00 -2.13 -6.01
CA TYR A 177 13.14 -2.42 -7.44
C TYR A 177 14.37 -3.26 -7.78
N SER A 178 14.84 -4.08 -6.87
CA SER A 178 15.96 -5.02 -7.11
C SER A 178 15.69 -6.04 -8.23
N HIS A 179 14.44 -6.25 -8.59
CA HIS A 179 13.98 -7.11 -9.69
C HIS A 179 13.01 -6.34 -10.59
N GLU A 180 12.85 -6.83 -11.81
CA GLU A 180 11.84 -6.30 -12.74
C GLU A 180 10.44 -6.51 -12.19
N VAL A 181 9.63 -5.45 -12.21
CA VAL A 181 8.28 -5.43 -11.65
C VAL A 181 7.26 -4.79 -12.58
N ILE A 182 6.02 -5.23 -12.45
CA ILE A 182 4.83 -4.48 -12.85
C ILE A 182 3.97 -4.34 -11.61
N SER A 183 3.70 -3.10 -11.21
CA SER A 183 2.92 -2.79 -10.02
C SER A 183 1.59 -2.16 -10.42
N PHE A 184 0.57 -2.46 -9.64
CA PHE A 184 -0.79 -1.97 -9.78
C PHE A 184 -1.26 -1.48 -8.43
N GLY A 185 -1.89 -0.32 -8.38
CA GLY A 185 -2.36 0.18 -7.11
C GLY A 185 -3.56 1.10 -7.21
N PHE A 186 -4.06 1.45 -6.03
CA PHE A 186 -5.04 2.51 -5.80
C PHE A 186 -4.44 3.54 -4.86
N TRP A 187 -4.47 4.79 -5.25
CA TRP A 187 -3.94 5.91 -4.50
C TRP A 187 -5.00 7.02 -4.37
N PRO A 188 -5.22 7.57 -3.18
CA PRO A 188 -6.25 8.60 -2.98
C PRO A 188 -5.87 9.99 -3.51
N GLY A 189 -4.63 10.14 -4.04
CA GLY A 189 -4.09 11.42 -4.46
C GLY A 189 -3.36 12.18 -3.34
N ASP A 190 -2.76 13.29 -3.69
CA ASP A 190 -2.07 14.22 -2.80
C ASP A 190 -2.33 15.69 -3.22
N LEU A 191 -1.59 16.63 -2.62
CA LEU A 191 -1.70 18.06 -2.95
C LEU A 191 -1.31 18.39 -4.41
N ASN A 192 -0.44 17.60 -5.03
CA ASN A 192 0.03 17.80 -6.41
C ASN A 192 -0.87 17.11 -7.44
N PHE A 193 -1.56 16.05 -7.02
CA PHE A 193 -2.49 15.27 -7.81
C PHE A 193 -3.72 14.94 -6.93
N PRO A 194 -4.68 15.87 -6.80
CA PRO A 194 -5.76 15.78 -5.81
C PRO A 194 -6.91 14.82 -6.18
N GLN A 195 -6.74 13.98 -7.20
CA GLN A 195 -7.71 12.99 -7.62
C GLN A 195 -7.28 11.59 -7.19
N ALA A 196 -8.22 10.82 -6.66
CA ALA A 196 -8.00 9.41 -6.43
C ALA A 196 -7.90 8.65 -7.77
N ALA A 197 -6.92 7.76 -7.91
CA ALA A 197 -6.70 7.03 -9.15
C ALA A 197 -6.20 5.60 -8.90
N PHE A 198 -6.48 4.73 -9.85
CA PHE A 198 -5.74 3.49 -10.04
C PHE A 198 -4.52 3.80 -10.89
N TYR A 199 -3.39 3.19 -10.58
CA TYR A 199 -2.15 3.34 -11.31
C TYR A 199 -1.56 2.00 -11.72
N SER A 200 -0.73 2.01 -12.77
CA SER A 200 0.12 0.87 -13.13
C SER A 200 1.41 1.33 -13.77
N TYR A 201 2.53 0.80 -13.30
CA TYR A 201 3.85 1.06 -13.88
C TYR A 201 4.66 -0.24 -14.06
N THR A 202 5.60 -0.20 -15.00
CA THR A 202 6.61 -1.25 -15.23
C THR A 202 7.99 -0.69 -14.93
N LYS A 203 8.78 -1.38 -14.13
CA LYS A 203 10.16 -1.00 -13.81
C LYS A 203 11.13 -2.16 -14.07
N PRO A 204 12.20 -1.94 -14.86
CA PRO A 204 12.46 -0.78 -15.72
C PRO A 204 11.38 -0.60 -16.78
N ALA A 205 11.04 0.64 -17.11
CA ALA A 205 10.03 0.92 -18.14
C ALA A 205 10.57 0.52 -19.53
N PRO A 206 9.92 -0.40 -20.26
CA PRO A 206 10.35 -0.76 -21.60
C PRO A 206 10.00 0.35 -22.59
N ALA A 207 10.83 0.51 -23.63
CA ALA A 207 10.59 1.50 -24.68
C ALA A 207 9.24 1.27 -25.37
N GLY A 208 8.47 2.34 -25.55
CA GLY A 208 7.15 2.30 -26.20
C GLY A 208 6.00 1.93 -25.26
N LEU A 209 6.24 1.81 -23.98
CA LEU A 209 5.18 1.56 -23.00
C LEU A 209 4.12 2.65 -23.02
N GLU A 210 4.54 3.89 -23.14
CA GLU A 210 3.71 5.09 -23.19
C GLU A 210 2.75 5.14 -24.42
N LYS A 211 3.01 4.30 -25.44
CA LYS A 211 2.22 4.23 -26.69
C LYS A 211 1.22 3.09 -26.68
N GLN A 212 1.22 2.27 -25.64
CA GLN A 212 0.34 1.11 -25.59
C GLN A 212 -1.11 1.54 -25.31
N THR A 213 -2.02 0.91 -26.03
CA THR A 213 -3.46 1.07 -25.76
C THR A 213 -3.84 0.17 -24.60
N VAL A 214 -4.44 0.75 -23.58
CA VAL A 214 -4.92 0.06 -22.39
C VAL A 214 -6.43 0.22 -22.22
N ARG A 215 -7.03 -0.51 -21.33
CA ARG A 215 -8.48 -0.50 -21.06
C ARG A 215 -8.74 -0.11 -19.58
N PRO A 216 -9.92 0.42 -19.25
CA PRO A 216 -10.97 0.92 -20.19
C PRO A 216 -10.50 2.16 -20.96
N ASP A 217 -11.33 2.68 -21.88
CA ASP A 217 -10.99 3.85 -22.72
C ASP A 217 -10.67 5.12 -21.90
N ALA A 218 -11.15 5.20 -20.65
CA ALA A 218 -10.83 6.28 -19.72
C ALA A 218 -9.40 6.18 -19.15
N ALA A 219 -8.71 5.05 -19.31
CA ALA A 219 -7.32 4.91 -18.86
C ALA A 219 -6.35 5.62 -19.81
N TYR A 220 -5.32 6.25 -19.24
CA TYR A 220 -4.36 7.04 -20.02
C TYR A 220 -2.94 6.91 -19.45
N TRP A 221 -1.96 7.30 -20.27
CA TRP A 221 -0.58 7.45 -19.83
C TRP A 221 -0.34 8.86 -19.29
N ASP A 222 0.11 8.95 -18.04
CA ASP A 222 0.56 10.23 -17.47
C ASP A 222 2.06 10.40 -17.70
N THR A 223 2.42 11.42 -18.50
CA THR A 223 3.83 11.67 -18.87
C THR A 223 4.67 12.22 -17.72
N LYS A 224 4.05 12.87 -16.74
CA LYS A 224 4.73 13.45 -15.59
C LYS A 224 5.09 12.36 -14.57
N MET A 225 4.16 11.44 -14.32
CA MET A 225 4.36 10.31 -13.40
C MET A 225 5.08 9.13 -14.07
N GLY A 226 4.99 9.01 -15.41
CA GLY A 226 5.59 7.93 -16.18
C GLY A 226 4.88 6.60 -15.96
N GLU A 227 3.56 6.63 -15.85
CA GLU A 227 2.73 5.45 -15.57
C GLU A 227 1.32 5.58 -16.17
N PHE A 228 0.59 4.47 -16.24
CA PHE A 228 -0.82 4.46 -16.60
C PHE A 228 -1.68 4.84 -15.40
N LEU A 229 -2.68 5.68 -15.65
CA LEU A 229 -3.68 6.10 -14.67
C LEU A 229 -5.10 5.80 -15.15
N LEU A 230 -5.98 5.51 -14.19
CA LEU A 230 -7.42 5.43 -14.39
C LEU A 230 -8.08 6.13 -13.20
N GLN A 231 -8.79 7.21 -13.46
CA GLN A 231 -9.43 8.02 -12.42
C GLN A 231 -10.48 7.19 -11.66
N TYR A 232 -10.46 7.30 -10.33
CA TYR A 232 -11.44 6.61 -9.48
C TYR A 232 -12.88 7.04 -9.81
N ASP A 233 -13.09 8.31 -10.13
CA ASP A 233 -14.41 8.84 -10.46
C ASP A 233 -14.98 8.22 -11.74
N ASP A 234 -14.17 7.93 -12.75
CA ASP A 234 -14.60 7.23 -13.94
C ASP A 234 -14.99 5.77 -13.64
N VAL A 235 -14.23 5.13 -12.76
CA VAL A 235 -14.53 3.75 -12.33
C VAL A 235 -15.84 3.70 -11.56
N ARG A 236 -16.03 4.56 -10.55
CA ARG A 236 -17.23 4.54 -9.70
C ARG A 236 -18.52 4.96 -10.42
N ALA A 237 -18.39 5.77 -11.48
CA ALA A 237 -19.52 6.19 -12.29
C ALA A 237 -19.98 5.10 -13.27
N GLY A 238 -19.15 4.10 -13.53
CA GLY A 238 -19.46 2.99 -14.45
C GLY A 238 -20.39 1.94 -13.85
N ASN A 239 -21.02 1.15 -14.72
CA ASN A 239 -21.95 0.08 -14.32
C ASN A 239 -21.22 -1.16 -13.76
N THR A 240 -19.95 -1.34 -14.05
CA THR A 240 -19.14 -2.52 -13.69
C THR A 240 -17.77 -2.11 -13.13
N PRO A 241 -17.72 -1.41 -11.98
CA PRO A 241 -16.46 -0.88 -11.44
C PRO A 241 -15.36 -1.92 -11.28
N GLY A 242 -15.69 -3.08 -10.71
CA GLY A 242 -14.73 -4.16 -10.51
C GLY A 242 -14.16 -4.73 -11.81
N GLN A 243 -14.96 -4.76 -12.89
CA GLN A 243 -14.48 -5.19 -14.22
C GLN A 243 -13.57 -4.12 -14.84
N ALA A 244 -13.90 -2.84 -14.70
CA ALA A 244 -13.06 -1.74 -15.18
C ALA A 244 -11.66 -1.77 -14.55
N ILE A 245 -11.57 -1.99 -13.23
CA ILE A 245 -10.28 -2.18 -12.53
C ILE A 245 -9.55 -3.43 -13.06
N MET A 246 -10.26 -4.54 -13.24
CA MET A 246 -9.68 -5.78 -13.77
C MET A 246 -9.12 -5.59 -15.18
N ASP A 247 -9.87 -4.91 -16.06
CA ASP A 247 -9.46 -4.63 -17.44
C ASP A 247 -8.25 -3.69 -17.46
N PHE A 248 -8.21 -2.70 -16.58
CA PHE A 248 -7.05 -1.82 -16.39
C PHE A 248 -5.81 -2.61 -16.00
N CYS A 249 -5.88 -3.37 -14.92
CA CYS A 249 -4.76 -4.18 -14.45
C CYS A 249 -4.28 -5.18 -15.51
N GLN A 250 -5.22 -5.86 -16.18
CA GLN A 250 -4.89 -6.87 -17.19
C GLN A 250 -4.22 -6.24 -18.43
N SER A 251 -4.76 -5.15 -18.96
CA SER A 251 -4.23 -4.53 -20.17
C SER A 251 -2.87 -3.85 -19.93
N THR A 252 -2.68 -3.21 -18.78
CA THR A 252 -1.39 -2.62 -18.41
C THR A 252 -0.33 -3.68 -18.11
N TYR A 253 -0.72 -4.81 -17.49
CA TYR A 253 0.13 -6.00 -17.36
C TYR A 253 0.58 -6.52 -18.72
N GLU A 254 -0.36 -6.75 -19.64
CA GLU A 254 -0.08 -7.26 -21.00
C GLU A 254 0.87 -6.33 -21.76
N ALA A 255 0.65 -5.01 -21.66
CA ALA A 255 1.53 -4.01 -22.27
C ALA A 255 2.96 -4.10 -21.72
N GLY A 256 3.11 -4.04 -20.40
CA GLY A 256 4.41 -4.08 -19.72
C GLY A 256 5.14 -5.41 -19.93
N ALA A 257 4.47 -6.54 -19.65
CA ALA A 257 5.07 -7.86 -19.74
C ALA A 257 5.47 -8.22 -21.19
N THR A 258 4.69 -7.83 -22.19
CA THR A 258 5.00 -8.09 -23.60
C THR A 258 6.22 -7.29 -24.05
N LEU A 259 6.25 -5.99 -23.79
CA LEU A 259 7.37 -5.14 -24.17
C LEU A 259 8.66 -5.44 -23.42
N ALA A 260 8.55 -5.83 -22.15
CA ALA A 260 9.68 -6.27 -21.33
C ALA A 260 10.08 -7.74 -21.58
N HIS A 261 9.45 -8.43 -22.53
CA HIS A 261 9.72 -9.83 -22.88
C HIS A 261 9.68 -10.79 -21.67
N TRP A 262 8.67 -10.65 -20.83
CA TRP A 262 8.44 -11.61 -19.75
C TRP A 262 7.98 -12.96 -20.32
N ASP A 263 8.40 -14.06 -19.69
CA ASP A 263 7.90 -15.39 -20.05
C ASP A 263 6.46 -15.59 -19.54
N ARG A 264 5.52 -15.01 -20.26
CA ARG A 264 4.09 -15.05 -19.92
C ARG A 264 3.55 -16.48 -19.84
N ASN A 265 4.09 -17.41 -20.62
CA ASN A 265 3.67 -18.83 -20.59
C ASN A 265 4.01 -19.51 -19.28
N ALA A 266 5.16 -19.16 -18.67
CA ALA A 266 5.57 -19.66 -17.36
C ALA A 266 4.90 -18.89 -16.19
N LEU A 267 4.53 -17.62 -16.41
CA LEU A 267 4.06 -16.72 -15.35
C LEU A 267 2.54 -16.64 -15.23
N GLU A 268 1.78 -17.08 -16.23
CA GLU A 268 0.32 -16.98 -16.25
C GLU A 268 -0.39 -18.33 -16.15
N ARG A 269 -1.52 -18.37 -15.45
CA ARG A 269 -2.40 -19.54 -15.48
C ARG A 269 -3.03 -19.66 -16.87
N ARG A 270 -2.92 -20.83 -17.49
CA ARG A 270 -3.72 -21.14 -18.69
C ARG A 270 -5.19 -21.12 -18.29
N ARG A 271 -5.96 -20.37 -19.04
CA ARG A 271 -7.43 -20.32 -18.89
C ARG A 271 -8.05 -21.56 -19.53
#